data_c470cbc26607988514d78f00dd2c18d8
#
_entry.id   c470cbc26607988514d78f00dd2c18d8
#
_cell.length_a   1.000
_cell.length_b   1.000
_cell.length_c   1.000
_cell.angle_alpha   90.00
_cell.angle_beta   90.00
_cell.angle_gamma   90.00
#
_symmetry.space_group_name_H-M   'P 1'
#
loop_
_entity.id
_entity.type
_entity.pdbx_description
1 polymer ?
#
loop_
_entity_poly.entity_id
_entity_poly.type
_entity_poly.pdbx_seq_one_letter_code
_entity_poly.pdbx_strand_id
1 'polypeptide(L)'
;VFNTDSSEVLPPCDVKCSAVMDNIIIDIDDVKKRLNNLNVYKSYGPDMLHPRILKELHNEIALPLKLIFECSLGTNMLPEDWKLGNVTPIFKKGKRSCIHNYRPVSLTCVLCKLFESIIRDNIIRYFTKNKFFSSKQFGFIKGRSTVTKLLVILDKWTDWLESGGQIDVIYTDLEKAFDKVSHKLLIHKLKSYNLNSQVVEWIISFLSNRKQRVRLNNSFSDWKHVISGIPQGSILRPLLFLIYVNDIQETCLSGSDLYR
;
A
#
# COMPACT_ATOMS: atom_id res chain seq x y z
N VAL A 1 -12.82 3.61 13.84
CA VAL A 1 -11.78 4.01 12.89
C VAL A 1 -12.02 3.39 11.52
N PHE A 2 -12.65 2.22 11.48
CA PHE A 2 -12.93 1.50 10.22
C PHE A 2 -14.15 2.08 9.51
N ASN A 3 -14.10 2.08 8.17
CA ASN A 3 -15.24 2.45 7.34
C ASN A 3 -16.14 1.22 7.15
N THR A 4 -17.43 1.37 7.42
CA THR A 4 -18.44 0.37 7.03
C THR A 4 -18.97 0.78 5.67
N ASP A 5 -18.61 0.04 4.62
CA ASP A 5 -19.10 0.28 3.26
C ASP A 5 -20.61 0.06 3.20
N SER A 6 -21.36 1.17 3.12
CA SER A 6 -22.81 1.15 3.00
C SER A 6 -23.31 1.37 1.56
N SER A 7 -22.41 1.67 0.59
CA SER A 7 -22.81 1.90 -0.79
C SER A 7 -22.94 0.59 -1.58
N GLU A 8 -24.16 0.29 -2.01
CA GLU A 8 -24.43 -0.87 -2.89
C GLU A 8 -23.95 -0.66 -4.32
N VAL A 9 -23.86 0.58 -4.78
CA VAL A 9 -23.51 0.93 -6.17
C VAL A 9 -22.04 1.32 -6.26
N LEU A 10 -21.27 0.55 -7.04
CA LEU A 10 -19.89 0.89 -7.36
C LEU A 10 -19.86 2.00 -8.43
N PRO A 11 -19.05 3.06 -8.27
CA PRO A 11 -18.91 4.07 -9.29
C PRO A 11 -18.34 3.46 -10.59
N PRO A 12 -18.74 3.96 -11.76
CA PRO A 12 -18.11 3.56 -13.01
C PRO A 12 -16.60 3.85 -12.92
N CYS A 13 -15.80 2.94 -13.42
CA CYS A 13 -14.36 3.11 -13.50
C CYS A 13 -13.99 3.07 -14.98
N ASP A 14 -13.88 4.25 -15.61
CA ASP A 14 -13.70 4.42 -17.07
C ASP A 14 -12.23 4.20 -17.50
N VAL A 15 -11.51 3.29 -16.83
CA VAL A 15 -10.16 2.94 -17.28
C VAL A 15 -10.23 2.17 -18.59
N LYS A 16 -9.97 2.86 -19.70
CA LYS A 16 -9.82 2.23 -21.02
C LYS A 16 -8.48 1.51 -21.08
N CYS A 17 -8.44 0.29 -20.57
CA CYS A 17 -7.22 -0.52 -20.54
C CYS A 17 -7.39 -1.74 -21.46
N SER A 18 -6.62 -1.79 -22.55
CA SER A 18 -6.50 -2.97 -23.42
C SER A 18 -5.35 -3.90 -23.01
N ALA A 19 -4.42 -3.42 -22.18
CA ALA A 19 -3.32 -4.21 -21.68
C ALA A 19 -3.80 -5.17 -20.57
N VAL A 20 -3.19 -6.34 -20.51
CA VAL A 20 -3.41 -7.34 -19.45
C VAL A 20 -2.08 -7.56 -18.74
N MET A 21 -2.10 -7.67 -17.41
CA MET A 21 -0.90 -7.94 -16.63
C MET A 21 -0.49 -9.41 -16.77
N ASP A 22 0.78 -9.65 -17.09
CA ASP A 22 1.36 -10.99 -17.18
C ASP A 22 1.36 -11.72 -15.82
N ASN A 23 1.51 -13.04 -15.85
CA ASN A 23 1.70 -13.86 -14.65
C ASN A 23 2.99 -13.44 -13.93
N ILE A 24 2.95 -13.48 -12.59
CA ILE A 24 4.13 -13.25 -11.77
C ILE A 24 4.95 -14.54 -11.72
N ILE A 25 6.19 -14.46 -12.17
CA ILE A 25 7.19 -15.52 -12.03
C ILE A 25 8.03 -15.21 -10.81
N ILE A 26 8.14 -16.16 -9.88
CA ILE A 26 8.94 -16.02 -8.66
C ILE A 26 10.30 -16.66 -8.90
N ASP A 27 11.31 -15.81 -9.03
CA ASP A 27 12.69 -16.22 -9.22
C ASP A 27 13.37 -16.47 -7.86
N ILE A 28 14.09 -17.60 -7.74
CA ILE A 28 14.81 -17.96 -6.52
C ILE A 28 15.93 -16.96 -6.20
N ASP A 29 16.60 -16.43 -7.22
CA ASP A 29 17.69 -15.47 -7.01
C ASP A 29 17.16 -14.12 -6.55
N ASP A 30 15.96 -13.70 -7.01
CA ASP A 30 15.29 -12.52 -6.47
C ASP A 30 14.88 -12.73 -5.00
N VAL A 31 14.38 -13.92 -4.64
CA VAL A 31 14.08 -14.27 -3.23
C VAL A 31 15.35 -14.21 -2.37
N LYS A 32 16.45 -14.83 -2.80
CA LYS A 32 17.76 -14.77 -2.12
C LYS A 32 18.23 -13.34 -1.92
N LYS A 33 18.20 -12.55 -2.98
CA LYS A 33 18.61 -11.14 -2.97
C LYS A 33 17.80 -10.32 -1.98
N ARG A 34 16.48 -10.51 -1.93
CA ARG A 34 15.60 -9.81 -0.99
C ARG A 34 15.86 -10.22 0.45
N LEU A 35 16.07 -11.51 0.72
CA LEU A 35 16.44 -12.01 2.04
C LEU A 35 17.77 -11.41 2.51
N ASN A 36 18.80 -11.43 1.66
CA ASN A 36 20.12 -10.87 1.97
C ASN A 36 20.10 -9.35 2.21
N ASN A 37 19.16 -8.64 1.60
CA ASN A 37 18.97 -7.20 1.78
C ASN A 37 18.07 -6.82 2.97
N LEU A 38 17.66 -7.78 3.80
CA LEU A 38 16.86 -7.49 4.99
C LEU A 38 17.63 -6.61 5.98
N ASN A 39 16.94 -5.58 6.48
CA ASN A 39 17.49 -4.75 7.55
C ASN A 39 17.35 -5.48 8.89
N VAL A 40 18.48 -5.92 9.44
CA VAL A 40 18.57 -6.70 10.68
C VAL A 40 18.18 -5.94 11.95
N TYR A 41 18.05 -4.61 11.88
CA TYR A 41 17.63 -3.77 13.01
C TYR A 41 16.12 -3.56 13.09
N LYS A 42 15.35 -4.08 12.11
CA LYS A 42 13.90 -4.01 12.15
C LYS A 42 13.32 -5.09 13.06
N SER A 43 12.19 -4.74 13.69
CA SER A 43 11.46 -5.68 14.56
C SER A 43 10.77 -6.78 13.74
N TYR A 44 10.62 -7.93 14.35
CA TYR A 44 9.85 -9.07 13.85
C TYR A 44 8.34 -8.86 14.01
N GLY A 45 7.57 -9.66 13.30
CA GLY A 45 6.11 -9.72 13.37
C GLY A 45 5.59 -10.63 14.48
N PRO A 46 4.28 -10.95 14.47
CA PRO A 46 3.67 -11.91 15.39
C PRO A 46 4.26 -13.32 15.35
N ASP A 47 4.82 -13.71 14.21
CA ASP A 47 5.52 -14.96 13.93
C ASP A 47 6.87 -15.09 14.62
N MET A 48 7.35 -14.02 15.26
CA MET A 48 8.64 -13.94 15.97
C MET A 48 9.88 -14.24 15.12
N LEU A 49 9.75 -14.32 13.79
CA LEU A 49 10.87 -14.53 12.86
C LEU A 49 11.67 -13.24 12.69
N HIS A 50 12.86 -13.22 13.30
CA HIS A 50 13.70 -12.03 13.29
C HIS A 50 14.42 -11.87 11.94
N PRO A 51 14.47 -10.63 11.36
CA PRO A 51 15.13 -10.38 10.06
C PRO A 51 16.58 -10.85 9.97
N ARG A 52 17.34 -10.84 11.08
CA ARG A 52 18.71 -11.34 11.12
C ARG A 52 18.78 -12.83 10.81
N ILE A 53 17.92 -13.65 11.42
CA ILE A 53 17.88 -15.11 11.18
C ILE A 53 17.56 -15.37 9.70
N LEU A 54 16.55 -14.68 9.15
CA LEU A 54 16.16 -14.81 7.75
C LEU A 54 17.28 -14.40 6.78
N LYS A 55 18.05 -13.36 7.15
CA LYS A 55 19.18 -12.92 6.35
C LYS A 55 20.33 -13.91 6.39
N GLU A 56 20.72 -14.40 7.55
CA GLU A 56 21.83 -15.37 7.69
C GLU A 56 21.54 -16.69 6.95
N LEU A 57 20.28 -17.12 6.96
CA LEU A 57 19.84 -18.37 6.32
C LEU A 57 19.33 -18.16 4.88
N HIS A 58 19.64 -17.03 4.22
CA HIS A 58 19.03 -16.66 2.94
C HIS A 58 19.24 -17.69 1.81
N ASN A 59 20.34 -18.42 1.82
CA ASN A 59 20.62 -19.46 0.81
C ASN A 59 19.74 -20.71 1.02
N GLU A 60 19.62 -21.13 2.26
CA GLU A 60 18.96 -22.38 2.66
C GLU A 60 17.44 -22.26 2.57
N ILE A 61 16.89 -21.07 2.95
CA ILE A 61 15.43 -20.86 3.01
C ILE A 61 14.85 -20.32 1.70
N ALA A 62 15.67 -19.89 0.74
CA ALA A 62 15.16 -19.27 -0.48
C ALA A 62 14.28 -20.20 -1.32
N LEU A 63 14.68 -21.47 -1.50
CA LEU A 63 13.90 -22.46 -2.24
C LEU A 63 12.60 -22.82 -1.53
N PRO A 64 12.57 -23.18 -0.25
CA PRO A 64 11.33 -23.36 0.49
C PRO A 64 10.39 -22.14 0.41
N LEU A 65 10.92 -20.93 0.54
CA LEU A 65 10.10 -19.71 0.46
C LEU A 65 9.54 -19.47 -0.94
N LYS A 66 10.35 -19.72 -2.00
CA LYS A 66 9.86 -19.67 -3.38
C LYS A 66 8.63 -20.56 -3.54
N LEU A 67 8.72 -21.81 -3.11
CA LEU A 67 7.63 -22.79 -3.19
C LEU A 67 6.38 -22.34 -2.40
N ILE A 68 6.56 -21.76 -1.20
CA ILE A 68 5.47 -21.23 -0.41
C ILE A 68 4.81 -20.04 -1.12
N PHE A 69 5.58 -19.14 -1.72
CA PHE A 69 5.05 -17.98 -2.45
C PHE A 69 4.30 -18.40 -3.71
N GLU A 70 4.84 -19.36 -4.48
CA GLU A 70 4.17 -19.93 -5.67
C GLU A 70 2.86 -20.63 -5.27
N CYS A 71 2.89 -21.44 -4.22
CA CYS A 71 1.69 -22.08 -3.69
C CYS A 71 0.67 -21.05 -3.23
N SER A 72 1.08 -20.02 -2.46
CA SER A 72 0.19 -18.97 -1.99
C SER A 72 -0.44 -18.17 -3.13
N LEU A 73 0.33 -17.87 -4.19
CA LEU A 73 -0.20 -17.18 -5.36
C LEU A 73 -1.13 -18.08 -6.19
N GLY A 74 -0.77 -19.35 -6.38
CA GLY A 74 -1.55 -20.31 -7.17
C GLY A 74 -2.87 -20.70 -6.51
N THR A 75 -2.90 -20.80 -5.17
CA THR A 75 -4.11 -21.13 -4.41
C THR A 75 -4.90 -19.93 -3.92
N ASN A 76 -4.35 -18.73 -4.07
CA ASN A 76 -4.88 -17.48 -3.50
C ASN A 76 -5.05 -17.52 -1.97
N MET A 77 -4.29 -18.36 -1.29
CA MET A 77 -4.36 -18.53 0.16
C MET A 77 -3.11 -17.96 0.84
N LEU A 78 -3.32 -17.17 1.89
CA LEU A 78 -2.24 -16.71 2.75
C LEU A 78 -2.21 -17.54 4.04
N PRO A 79 -1.00 -17.88 4.53
CA PRO A 79 -0.85 -18.40 5.89
C PRO A 79 -1.52 -17.47 6.91
N GLU A 80 -2.21 -18.03 7.89
CA GLU A 80 -2.95 -17.24 8.90
C GLU A 80 -2.04 -16.27 9.66
N ASP A 81 -0.80 -16.67 9.97
CA ASP A 81 0.18 -15.81 10.65
C ASP A 81 0.52 -14.55 9.85
N TRP A 82 0.38 -14.58 8.52
CA TRP A 82 0.63 -13.41 7.66
C TRP A 82 -0.50 -12.39 7.72
N LYS A 83 -1.66 -12.79 8.22
CA LYS A 83 -2.82 -11.91 8.42
C LYS A 83 -2.83 -11.24 9.79
N LEU A 84 -1.88 -11.60 10.67
CA LEU A 84 -1.77 -11.04 12.01
C LEU A 84 -0.88 -9.78 12.05
N GLY A 85 -1.21 -8.86 12.95
CA GLY A 85 -0.39 -7.66 13.20
C GLY A 85 -0.34 -7.26 14.66
N ASN A 86 0.86 -7.00 15.19
CA ASN A 86 1.03 -6.38 16.49
C ASN A 86 1.16 -4.86 16.30
N VAL A 87 0.26 -4.09 16.88
CA VAL A 87 0.25 -2.62 16.79
C VAL A 87 1.00 -2.04 17.98
N THR A 88 2.09 -1.32 17.69
CA THR A 88 2.85 -0.58 18.72
C THR A 88 2.52 0.89 18.61
N PRO A 89 2.00 1.54 19.69
CA PRO A 89 1.73 2.96 19.69
C PRO A 89 3.02 3.76 19.82
N ILE A 90 3.32 4.58 18.80
CA ILE A 90 4.47 5.50 18.81
C ILE A 90 3.98 6.91 19.10
N PHE A 91 4.48 7.51 20.18
CA PHE A 91 4.14 8.90 20.53
C PHE A 91 4.59 9.87 19.46
N LYS A 92 3.71 10.78 19.04
CA LYS A 92 3.97 11.79 18.00
C LYS A 92 4.22 13.17 18.60
N LYS A 93 3.27 13.68 19.39
CA LYS A 93 3.31 15.02 20.00
C LYS A 93 2.13 15.22 20.95
N GLY A 94 2.18 16.26 21.79
CA GLY A 94 1.08 16.64 22.68
C GLY A 94 1.11 15.92 24.03
N LYS A 95 -0.04 15.73 24.66
CA LYS A 95 -0.15 15.05 25.96
C LYS A 95 -0.07 13.55 25.80
N ARG A 96 0.79 12.86 26.56
CA ARG A 96 0.98 11.39 26.51
C ARG A 96 -0.25 10.60 26.96
N SER A 97 -1.13 11.21 27.73
CA SER A 97 -2.40 10.60 28.17
C SER A 97 -3.47 10.53 27.07
N CYS A 98 -3.26 11.22 25.94
CA CYS A 98 -4.23 11.27 24.84
C CYS A 98 -3.85 10.26 23.74
N ILE A 99 -4.74 9.30 23.47
CA ILE A 99 -4.55 8.23 22.47
C ILE A 99 -4.34 8.82 21.05
N HIS A 100 -4.99 9.92 20.70
CA HIS A 100 -4.85 10.56 19.39
C HIS A 100 -3.44 11.10 19.10
N ASN A 101 -2.62 11.22 20.13
CA ASN A 101 -1.23 11.68 20.02
C ASN A 101 -0.25 10.53 19.68
N TYR A 102 -0.74 9.33 19.44
CA TYR A 102 0.06 8.17 19.07
C TYR A 102 -0.20 7.75 17.62
N ARG A 103 0.86 7.32 16.94
CA ARG A 103 0.77 6.63 15.64
C ARG A 103 0.73 5.13 15.89
N PRO A 104 -0.28 4.41 15.39
CA PRO A 104 -0.29 2.96 15.45
C PRO A 104 0.65 2.40 14.37
N VAL A 105 1.76 1.81 14.75
CA VAL A 105 2.67 1.13 13.83
C VAL A 105 2.45 -0.38 13.92
N SER A 106 2.02 -1.00 12.84
CA SER A 106 1.78 -2.45 12.80
C SER A 106 3.05 -3.21 12.43
N LEU A 107 3.44 -4.11 13.27
CA LEU A 107 4.48 -5.10 13.03
C LEU A 107 3.81 -6.34 12.45
N THR A 108 4.02 -6.60 11.16
CA THR A 108 3.52 -7.75 10.42
C THR A 108 4.65 -8.68 10.06
N CYS A 109 4.35 -9.91 9.64
CA CYS A 109 5.30 -10.94 9.26
C CYS A 109 6.31 -10.43 8.21
N VAL A 110 7.60 -10.69 8.43
CA VAL A 110 8.70 -10.26 7.54
C VAL A 110 8.65 -11.01 6.22
N LEU A 111 8.33 -12.30 6.23
CA LEU A 111 8.21 -13.13 5.03
C LEU A 111 7.05 -12.66 4.15
N CYS A 112 5.91 -12.29 4.77
CA CYS A 112 4.80 -11.69 4.04
C CYS A 112 5.24 -10.40 3.34
N LYS A 113 5.96 -9.49 4.02
CA LYS A 113 6.50 -8.26 3.41
C LYS A 113 7.44 -8.55 2.24
N LEU A 114 8.24 -9.60 2.34
CA LEU A 114 9.11 -10.01 1.25
C LEU A 114 8.28 -10.38 0.02
N PHE A 115 7.24 -11.18 0.20
CA PHE A 115 6.32 -11.55 -0.88
C PHE A 115 5.52 -10.34 -1.40
N GLU A 116 4.99 -9.50 -0.52
CA GLU A 116 4.37 -8.22 -0.90
C GLU A 116 5.29 -7.38 -1.80
N SER A 117 6.61 -7.40 -1.55
CA SER A 117 7.57 -6.64 -2.36
C SER A 117 7.71 -7.19 -3.78
N ILE A 118 7.61 -8.51 -3.97
CA ILE A 118 7.61 -9.14 -5.30
C ILE A 118 6.34 -8.73 -6.07
N ILE A 119 5.18 -8.83 -5.44
CA ILE A 119 3.89 -8.45 -6.03
C ILE A 119 3.89 -6.95 -6.38
N ARG A 120 4.32 -6.10 -5.44
CA ARG A 120 4.42 -4.65 -5.64
C ARG A 120 5.25 -4.31 -6.87
N ASP A 121 6.44 -4.89 -7.00
CA ASP A 121 7.37 -4.55 -8.09
C ASP A 121 6.81 -4.96 -9.45
N ASN A 122 6.07 -6.07 -9.53
CA ASN A 122 5.38 -6.49 -10.74
C ASN A 122 4.21 -5.54 -11.10
N ILE A 123 3.39 -5.14 -10.14
CA ILE A 123 2.31 -4.18 -10.36
C ILE A 123 2.89 -2.81 -10.78
N ILE A 124 3.92 -2.31 -10.11
CA ILE A 124 4.58 -1.04 -10.47
C ILE A 124 5.12 -1.10 -11.89
N ARG A 125 5.77 -2.21 -12.29
CA ARG A 125 6.28 -2.40 -13.66
C ARG A 125 5.15 -2.33 -14.68
N TYR A 126 4.04 -3.01 -14.41
CA TYR A 126 2.85 -2.99 -15.26
C TYR A 126 2.26 -1.58 -15.40
N PHE A 127 2.05 -0.88 -14.28
CA PHE A 127 1.52 0.49 -14.27
C PHE A 127 2.44 1.48 -14.97
N THR A 128 3.76 1.36 -14.77
CA THR A 128 4.74 2.24 -15.39
C THR A 128 4.83 2.01 -16.90
N LYS A 129 4.85 0.74 -17.36
CA LYS A 129 4.89 0.37 -18.78
C LYS A 129 3.69 0.93 -19.53
N ASN A 130 2.50 0.90 -18.93
CA ASN A 130 1.25 1.33 -19.54
C ASN A 130 0.87 2.79 -19.20
N LYS A 131 1.71 3.53 -18.47
CA LYS A 131 1.50 4.94 -18.10
C LYS A 131 0.18 5.18 -17.34
N PHE A 132 -0.23 4.23 -16.49
CA PHE A 132 -1.49 4.33 -15.75
C PHE A 132 -1.45 5.30 -14.57
N PHE A 133 -0.26 5.61 -14.03
CA PHE A 133 -0.18 6.62 -12.97
C PHE A 133 -0.46 8.02 -13.50
N SER A 134 -1.36 8.73 -12.84
CA SER A 134 -1.68 10.12 -13.17
C SER A 134 -0.42 10.98 -13.25
N SER A 135 -0.34 11.85 -14.26
CA SER A 135 0.77 12.81 -14.42
C SER A 135 0.86 13.80 -13.25
N LYS A 136 -0.26 14.06 -12.58
CA LYS A 136 -0.36 14.98 -11.44
C LYS A 136 -0.04 14.33 -10.09
N GLN A 137 0.13 12.99 -10.03
CA GLN A 137 0.52 12.27 -8.83
C GLN A 137 2.02 12.29 -8.62
N PHE A 138 2.49 12.86 -7.51
CA PHE A 138 3.92 12.97 -7.18
C PHE A 138 4.35 12.08 -6.00
N GLY A 139 3.47 11.87 -5.03
CA GLY A 139 3.78 11.02 -3.87
C GLY A 139 3.92 9.55 -4.23
N PHE A 140 4.87 8.85 -3.61
CA PHE A 140 5.12 7.41 -3.73
C PHE A 140 5.47 6.90 -5.14
N ILE A 141 5.77 7.77 -6.10
CA ILE A 141 6.22 7.41 -7.46
C ILE A 141 7.71 7.66 -7.59
N LYS A 142 8.44 6.66 -8.08
CA LYS A 142 9.89 6.76 -8.31
C LYS A 142 10.20 7.86 -9.33
N GLY A 143 11.16 8.71 -9.02
CA GLY A 143 11.59 9.82 -9.88
C GLY A 143 10.74 11.09 -9.75
N ARG A 144 9.68 11.09 -8.91
CA ARG A 144 8.90 12.27 -8.57
C ARG A 144 9.11 12.64 -7.11
N SER A 145 9.08 13.95 -6.78
CA SER A 145 9.26 14.44 -5.43
C SER A 145 8.31 15.60 -5.11
N THR A 146 8.14 15.90 -3.83
CA THR A 146 7.40 17.09 -3.38
C THR A 146 8.02 18.39 -3.88
N VAL A 147 9.35 18.46 -3.96
CA VAL A 147 10.07 19.62 -4.49
C VAL A 147 9.74 19.85 -5.96
N THR A 148 9.82 18.77 -6.78
CA THR A 148 9.46 18.85 -8.20
C THR A 148 8.01 19.28 -8.39
N LYS A 149 7.10 18.79 -7.53
CA LYS A 149 5.70 19.23 -7.54
C LYS A 149 5.55 20.70 -7.27
N LEU A 150 6.22 21.23 -6.23
CA LEU A 150 6.16 22.64 -5.86
C LEU A 150 6.70 23.53 -6.97
N LEU A 151 7.79 23.14 -7.62
CA LEU A 151 8.34 23.89 -8.76
C LEU A 151 7.35 23.97 -9.92
N VAL A 152 6.70 22.86 -10.30
CA VAL A 152 5.68 22.83 -11.35
C VAL A 152 4.48 23.73 -11.00
N ILE A 153 4.08 23.75 -9.72
CA ILE A 153 2.98 24.61 -9.26
C ILE A 153 3.39 26.09 -9.32
N LEU A 154 4.58 26.41 -8.81
CA LEU A 154 5.09 27.80 -8.81
C LEU A 154 5.23 28.34 -10.22
N ASP A 155 5.78 27.55 -11.16
CA ASP A 155 5.89 27.91 -12.57
C ASP A 155 4.54 28.32 -13.16
N LYS A 156 3.53 27.47 -13.02
CA LYS A 156 2.16 27.77 -13.47
C LYS A 156 1.54 29.00 -12.79
N TRP A 157 1.79 29.18 -11.50
CA TRP A 157 1.27 30.32 -10.77
C TRP A 157 1.91 31.62 -11.23
N THR A 158 3.21 31.60 -11.49
CA THR A 158 3.94 32.76 -12.02
C THR A 158 3.36 33.17 -13.36
N ASP A 159 3.27 32.24 -14.32
CA ASP A 159 2.70 32.51 -15.66
C ASP A 159 1.28 33.08 -15.57
N TRP A 160 0.44 32.54 -14.68
CA TRP A 160 -0.94 32.99 -14.53
C TRP A 160 -1.04 34.40 -13.90
N LEU A 161 -0.23 34.69 -12.89
CA LEU A 161 -0.18 36.00 -12.24
C LEU A 161 0.42 37.05 -13.17
N GLU A 162 1.44 36.76 -13.94
CA GLU A 162 2.02 37.63 -14.95
C GLU A 162 1.01 38.01 -16.06
N SER A 163 0.09 37.09 -16.37
CA SER A 163 -1.03 37.37 -17.29
C SER A 163 -2.18 38.14 -16.68
N GLY A 164 -2.05 38.63 -15.43
CA GLY A 164 -3.08 39.40 -14.71
C GLY A 164 -4.19 38.52 -14.10
N GLY A 165 -4.01 37.23 -14.00
CA GLY A 165 -4.96 36.29 -13.41
C GLY A 165 -4.95 36.33 -11.87
N GLN A 166 -5.98 35.73 -11.26
CA GLN A 166 -6.09 35.50 -9.81
C GLN A 166 -6.05 34.02 -9.51
N ILE A 167 -5.41 33.63 -8.39
CA ILE A 167 -5.28 32.24 -7.97
C ILE A 167 -5.93 32.04 -6.61
N ASP A 168 -6.90 31.14 -6.54
CA ASP A 168 -7.47 30.66 -5.30
C ASP A 168 -6.94 29.24 -5.00
N VAL A 169 -6.38 29.05 -3.82
CA VAL A 169 -5.75 27.77 -3.42
C VAL A 169 -6.50 27.13 -2.28
N ILE A 170 -6.99 25.92 -2.51
CA ILE A 170 -7.65 25.10 -1.49
C ILE A 170 -6.77 23.92 -1.13
N TYR A 171 -6.32 23.84 0.13
CA TYR A 171 -5.57 22.70 0.67
C TYR A 171 -6.53 21.73 1.35
N THR A 172 -6.61 20.52 0.83
CA THR A 172 -7.41 19.45 1.44
C THR A 172 -6.52 18.41 2.10
N ASP A 173 -6.92 17.91 3.28
CA ASP A 173 -6.27 16.80 3.97
C ASP A 173 -7.29 15.69 4.27
N LEU A 174 -6.90 14.45 4.04
CA LEU A 174 -7.75 13.30 4.28
C LEU A 174 -7.42 12.64 5.62
N GLU A 175 -8.35 12.77 6.57
CA GLU A 175 -8.19 12.13 7.87
C GLU A 175 -8.13 10.62 7.75
N LYS A 176 -7.03 10.00 8.22
CA LYS A 176 -6.83 8.54 8.21
C LYS A 176 -7.03 7.89 6.84
N ALA A 177 -6.57 8.57 5.79
CA ALA A 177 -6.78 8.20 4.39
C ALA A 177 -6.54 6.70 4.09
N PHE A 178 -5.43 6.15 4.58
CA PHE A 178 -5.09 4.75 4.37
C PHE A 178 -5.95 3.76 5.18
N ASP A 179 -6.48 4.17 6.31
CA ASP A 179 -7.24 3.28 7.21
C ASP A 179 -8.72 3.25 6.81
N LYS A 180 -9.16 4.23 6.01
CA LYS A 180 -10.52 4.34 5.49
C LYS A 180 -10.69 3.83 4.06
N VAL A 181 -9.68 3.22 3.44
CA VAL A 181 -9.79 2.63 2.10
C VAL A 181 -10.82 1.51 2.11
N SER A 182 -11.84 1.64 1.25
CA SER A 182 -12.82 0.60 1.01
C SER A 182 -12.19 -0.56 0.24
N HIS A 183 -12.26 -1.76 0.80
CA HIS A 183 -11.74 -2.96 0.12
C HIS A 183 -12.54 -3.24 -1.17
N LYS A 184 -13.87 -3.07 -1.15
CA LYS A 184 -14.76 -3.29 -2.29
C LYS A 184 -14.39 -2.38 -3.48
N LEU A 185 -14.24 -1.07 -3.22
CA LEU A 185 -13.84 -0.10 -4.23
C LEU A 185 -12.42 -0.32 -4.74
N LEU A 186 -11.48 -0.65 -3.84
CA LEU A 186 -10.10 -0.96 -4.23
C LEU A 186 -10.04 -2.15 -5.17
N ILE A 187 -10.75 -3.24 -4.85
CA ILE A 187 -10.79 -4.45 -5.68
C ILE A 187 -11.44 -4.14 -7.04
N HIS A 188 -12.50 -3.36 -7.07
CA HIS A 188 -13.12 -2.91 -8.31
C HIS A 188 -12.11 -2.18 -9.22
N LYS A 189 -11.35 -1.23 -8.65
CA LYS A 189 -10.29 -0.51 -9.38
C LYS A 189 -9.15 -1.42 -9.84
N LEU A 190 -8.71 -2.38 -9.03
CA LEU A 190 -7.69 -3.34 -9.44
C LEU A 190 -8.14 -4.17 -10.66
N LYS A 191 -9.41 -4.57 -10.69
CA LYS A 191 -10.00 -5.31 -11.82
C LYS A 191 -10.11 -4.43 -13.07
N SER A 192 -10.49 -3.15 -12.94
CA SER A 192 -10.61 -2.24 -14.08
C SER A 192 -9.28 -1.90 -14.77
N TYR A 193 -8.17 -1.98 -14.05
CA TYR A 193 -6.82 -1.90 -14.63
C TYR A 193 -6.33 -3.22 -15.25
N ASN A 194 -7.18 -4.24 -15.40
CA ASN A 194 -6.83 -5.56 -15.94
C ASN A 194 -5.59 -6.18 -15.30
N LEU A 195 -5.46 -6.06 -13.96
CA LEU A 195 -4.45 -6.82 -13.23
C LEU A 195 -4.74 -8.31 -13.39
N ASN A 196 -3.68 -9.10 -13.36
CA ASN A 196 -3.81 -10.56 -13.37
C ASN A 196 -4.76 -11.05 -12.27
N SER A 197 -5.69 -11.94 -12.61
CA SER A 197 -6.73 -12.42 -11.70
C SER A 197 -6.16 -13.08 -10.44
N GLN A 198 -5.08 -13.86 -10.55
CA GLN A 198 -4.41 -14.47 -9.39
C GLN A 198 -3.88 -13.40 -8.43
N VAL A 199 -3.31 -12.31 -8.96
CA VAL A 199 -2.80 -11.19 -8.15
C VAL A 199 -3.95 -10.49 -7.44
N VAL A 200 -5.07 -10.25 -8.12
CA VAL A 200 -6.26 -9.62 -7.53
C VAL A 200 -6.85 -10.49 -6.43
N GLU A 201 -7.05 -11.78 -6.67
CA GLU A 201 -7.58 -12.71 -5.68
C GLU A 201 -6.62 -12.88 -4.49
N TRP A 202 -5.31 -12.88 -4.73
CA TRP A 202 -4.33 -12.86 -3.66
C TRP A 202 -4.43 -11.60 -2.80
N ILE A 203 -4.62 -10.41 -3.41
CA ILE A 203 -4.81 -9.14 -2.68
C ILE A 203 -6.12 -9.18 -1.88
N ILE A 204 -7.20 -9.77 -2.42
CA ILE A 204 -8.45 -9.99 -1.69
C ILE A 204 -8.17 -10.82 -0.42
N SER A 205 -7.51 -11.97 -0.57
CA SER A 205 -7.14 -12.82 0.57
C SER A 205 -6.22 -12.10 1.57
N PHE A 206 -5.28 -11.27 1.06
CA PHE A 206 -4.38 -10.47 1.88
C PHE A 206 -5.10 -9.42 2.72
N LEU A 207 -6.16 -8.80 2.22
CA LEU A 207 -6.94 -7.80 2.93
C LEU A 207 -8.00 -8.43 3.85
N SER A 208 -8.45 -9.65 3.55
CA SER A 208 -9.56 -10.32 4.24
C SER A 208 -9.11 -11.02 5.53
N ASN A 209 -10.03 -11.08 6.50
CA ASN A 209 -9.88 -11.82 7.77
C ASN A 209 -8.63 -11.46 8.59
N ARG A 210 -8.12 -10.27 8.39
CA ARG A 210 -6.98 -9.79 9.16
C ARG A 210 -7.35 -9.50 10.60
N LYS A 211 -6.40 -9.76 11.51
CA LYS A 211 -6.53 -9.45 12.93
C LYS A 211 -5.34 -8.62 13.41
N GLN A 212 -5.61 -7.73 14.33
CA GLN A 212 -4.58 -6.94 15.00
C GLN A 212 -4.81 -6.88 16.50
N ARG A 213 -3.72 -6.72 17.23
CA ARG A 213 -3.75 -6.46 18.68
C ARG A 213 -2.73 -5.39 19.04
N VAL A 214 -3.00 -4.65 20.10
CA VAL A 214 -2.04 -3.67 20.62
C VAL A 214 -0.99 -4.40 21.46
N ARG A 215 0.27 -4.06 21.25
CA ARG A 215 1.40 -4.47 22.08
C ARG A 215 1.95 -3.26 22.80
N LEU A 216 1.97 -3.32 24.12
CA LEU A 216 2.59 -2.30 24.96
C LEU A 216 3.54 -3.00 25.94
N ASN A 217 4.84 -2.76 25.79
CA ASN A 217 5.88 -3.51 26.50
C ASN A 217 5.73 -5.04 26.26
N ASN A 218 5.48 -5.81 27.33
CA ASN A 218 5.25 -7.25 27.27
C ASN A 218 3.76 -7.66 27.37
N SER A 219 2.86 -6.69 27.34
CA SER A 219 1.41 -6.93 27.44
C SER A 219 0.75 -6.81 26.06
N PHE A 220 -0.29 -7.61 25.84
CA PHE A 220 -1.06 -7.63 24.60
C PHE A 220 -2.54 -7.44 24.91
N SER A 221 -3.23 -6.69 24.05
CA SER A 221 -4.69 -6.68 24.03
C SER A 221 -5.26 -7.93 23.35
N ASP A 222 -6.58 -8.12 23.42
CA ASP A 222 -7.27 -9.10 22.60
C ASP A 222 -7.11 -8.79 21.11
N TRP A 223 -7.26 -9.84 20.27
CA TRP A 223 -7.30 -9.71 18.82
C TRP A 223 -8.59 -9.06 18.37
N LYS A 224 -8.48 -8.07 17.47
CA LYS A 224 -9.58 -7.39 16.81
C LYS A 224 -9.48 -7.53 15.31
N HIS A 225 -10.61 -7.72 14.64
CA HIS A 225 -10.67 -7.78 13.18
C HIS A 225 -10.38 -6.41 12.56
N VAL A 226 -9.73 -6.42 11.40
CA VAL A 226 -9.48 -5.25 10.54
C VAL A 226 -10.46 -5.36 9.37
N ILE A 227 -11.44 -4.47 9.29
CA ILE A 227 -12.54 -4.53 8.33
C ILE A 227 -12.43 -3.53 7.18
N SER A 228 -11.51 -2.57 7.26
CA SER A 228 -11.23 -1.59 6.21
C SER A 228 -9.77 -1.14 6.25
N GLY A 229 -9.35 -0.42 5.21
CA GLY A 229 -8.00 0.13 5.12
C GLY A 229 -6.95 -0.89 4.71
N ILE A 230 -5.73 -0.40 4.51
CA ILE A 230 -4.58 -1.20 4.15
C ILE A 230 -3.64 -1.26 5.36
N PRO A 231 -3.16 -2.44 5.77
CA PRO A 231 -2.38 -2.61 7.00
C PRO A 231 -1.20 -1.63 7.08
N GLN A 232 -1.09 -0.90 8.19
CA GLN A 232 0.02 0.01 8.42
C GLN A 232 1.31 -0.81 8.59
N GLY A 233 2.32 -0.57 7.74
CA GLY A 233 3.56 -1.34 7.72
C GLY A 233 3.62 -2.40 6.61
N SER A 234 2.55 -2.58 5.83
CA SER A 234 2.55 -3.33 4.58
C SER A 234 3.37 -2.62 3.50
N ILE A 235 4.07 -3.38 2.69
CA ILE A 235 4.83 -2.87 1.53
C ILE A 235 3.88 -2.50 0.37
N LEU A 236 2.73 -3.17 0.28
CA LEU A 236 1.70 -2.84 -0.72
C LEU A 236 0.90 -1.58 -0.38
N ARG A 237 0.91 -1.12 0.89
CA ARG A 237 0.07 -0.02 1.35
C ARG A 237 0.16 1.24 0.49
N PRO A 238 1.34 1.81 0.18
CA PRO A 238 1.44 3.00 -0.65
C PRO A 238 0.91 2.76 -2.07
N LEU A 239 1.24 1.62 -2.68
CA LEU A 239 0.82 1.30 -4.04
C LEU A 239 -0.69 1.12 -4.15
N LEU A 240 -1.30 0.33 -3.27
CA LEU A 240 -2.75 0.12 -3.28
C LEU A 240 -3.51 1.42 -3.03
N PHE A 241 -2.98 2.30 -2.18
CA PHE A 241 -3.56 3.63 -1.99
C PHE A 241 -3.42 4.51 -3.25
N LEU A 242 -2.26 4.49 -3.93
CA LEU A 242 -2.09 5.20 -5.20
C LEU A 242 -3.12 4.76 -6.24
N ILE A 243 -3.32 3.45 -6.40
CA ILE A 243 -4.32 2.90 -7.32
C ILE A 243 -5.73 3.35 -6.90
N TYR A 244 -6.01 3.35 -5.59
CA TYR A 244 -7.30 3.76 -5.06
C TYR A 244 -7.67 5.21 -5.36
N VAL A 245 -6.68 6.12 -5.36
CA VAL A 245 -6.91 7.57 -5.57
C VAL A 245 -6.50 8.06 -6.96
N ASN A 246 -6.09 7.18 -7.86
CA ASN A 246 -5.47 7.55 -9.13
C ASN A 246 -6.40 8.37 -10.05
N ASP A 247 -7.70 8.14 -9.97
CA ASP A 247 -8.76 8.79 -10.75
C ASP A 247 -9.42 9.99 -10.05
N ILE A 248 -8.97 10.36 -8.86
CA ILE A 248 -9.60 11.45 -8.08
C ILE A 248 -9.65 12.77 -8.84
N GLN A 249 -8.78 12.95 -9.80
CA GLN A 249 -8.70 14.18 -10.60
C GLN A 249 -9.71 14.23 -11.74
N GLU A 250 -10.16 13.06 -12.21
CA GLU A 250 -11.16 12.97 -13.27
C GLU A 250 -12.55 13.38 -12.77
N THR A 251 -12.76 13.29 -11.44
CA THR A 251 -14.01 13.69 -10.78
C THR A 251 -14.09 15.20 -10.51
N CYS A 252 -12.99 15.94 -10.70
CA CYS A 252 -13.00 17.40 -10.54
C CYS A 252 -13.44 18.06 -11.84
N LEU A 253 -14.51 18.87 -11.75
CA LEU A 253 -15.04 19.65 -12.86
C LEU A 253 -13.95 20.51 -13.51
N SER A 254 -14.04 20.69 -14.82
CA SER A 254 -13.13 21.46 -15.66
C SER A 254 -12.77 22.83 -15.05
N GLY A 255 -11.49 23.09 -14.84
CA GLY A 255 -10.96 24.36 -14.37
C GLY A 255 -10.20 24.32 -13.05
N SER A 256 -10.26 23.22 -12.29
CA SER A 256 -9.47 23.03 -11.08
C SER A 256 -8.32 22.06 -11.29
N ASP A 257 -7.09 22.48 -11.08
CA ASP A 257 -5.94 21.57 -11.02
C ASP A 257 -5.83 21.01 -9.59
N LEU A 258 -6.21 19.76 -9.40
CA LEU A 258 -5.98 19.03 -8.17
C LEU A 258 -4.58 18.42 -8.17
N TYR A 259 -3.74 18.82 -7.23
CA TYR A 259 -2.42 18.25 -7.02
C TYR A 259 -2.37 17.52 -5.65
N ARG A 260 -1.97 16.28 -5.64
CA ARG A 260 -1.72 15.49 -4.43
C ARG A 260 -0.27 15.11 -4.26
#